data_132d8e290d226692af5931be859a824f
#
_entry.id   132d8e290d226692af5931be859a824f
#
_cell.length_a   1.000
_cell.length_b   1.000
_cell.length_c   1.000
_cell.angle_alpha   90.00
_cell.angle_beta   90.00
_cell.angle_gamma   90.00
#
_symmetry.space_group_name_H-M   'P 1'
#
loop_
_entity.id
_entity.type
_entity.pdbx_description
1 polymer ?
#
loop_
_entity_poly.entity_id
_entity_poly.type
_entity_poly.pdbx_seq_one_letter_code
_entity_poly.pdbx_strand_id
1 'polypeptide(L)'
;MSLTPQQQAKFRALAADIEGIDVEVYQRFERDPLEPIIGLGKPNQRIGFFGRDPGRDEVRHGEPFIGAGGQLVRKALYEHLYDEKMPDFEASRAVGEHFFWINTVPYKPVSNKAW
;
A
#
# COMPACT_ATOMS: atom_id res chain seq x y z
N MET A 1 -3.44 -6.68 -8.39
CA MET A 1 -2.70 -6.18 -9.58
C MET A 1 -1.29 -6.74 -9.58
N SER A 2 -0.75 -6.98 -10.74
CA SER A 2 0.63 -7.44 -10.89
C SER A 2 1.32 -6.65 -12.00
N LEU A 3 2.64 -6.58 -11.92
CA LEU A 3 3.46 -5.87 -12.89
C LEU A 3 4.08 -6.86 -13.88
N THR A 4 4.18 -6.45 -15.15
CA THR A 4 5.00 -7.18 -16.12
C THR A 4 6.48 -7.00 -15.79
N PRO A 5 7.38 -7.88 -16.26
CA PRO A 5 8.82 -7.69 -16.06
C PRO A 5 9.32 -6.35 -16.57
N GLN A 6 8.77 -5.84 -17.65
CA GLN A 6 9.14 -4.53 -18.20
C GLN A 6 8.69 -3.39 -17.31
N GLN A 7 7.47 -3.44 -16.77
CA GLN A 7 6.96 -2.45 -15.82
C GLN A 7 7.78 -2.48 -14.54
N GLN A 8 8.09 -3.67 -14.03
CA GLN A 8 8.91 -3.82 -12.83
C GLN A 8 10.30 -3.20 -13.02
N ALA A 9 10.92 -3.43 -14.17
CA ALA A 9 12.22 -2.85 -14.49
C ALA A 9 12.16 -1.31 -14.51
N LYS A 10 11.09 -0.74 -15.05
CA LYS A 10 10.91 0.72 -15.08
C LYS A 10 10.73 1.30 -13.67
N PHE A 11 9.98 0.63 -12.81
CA PHE A 11 9.83 1.06 -11.42
C PHE A 11 11.15 0.98 -10.67
N ARG A 12 11.91 -0.08 -10.85
CA ARG A 12 13.22 -0.22 -10.22
C ARG A 12 14.19 0.86 -10.67
N ALA A 13 14.20 1.19 -11.95
CA ALA A 13 15.02 2.26 -12.50
C ALA A 13 14.63 3.62 -11.93
N LEU A 14 13.32 3.89 -11.81
CA LEU A 14 12.82 5.10 -11.19
C LEU A 14 13.26 5.19 -9.72
N ALA A 15 13.10 4.12 -8.96
CA ALA A 15 13.47 4.09 -7.55
C ALA A 15 14.97 4.31 -7.34
N ALA A 16 15.80 3.79 -8.22
CA ALA A 16 17.25 3.99 -8.17
C ALA A 16 17.66 5.42 -8.45
N ASP A 17 16.84 6.17 -9.19
CA ASP A 17 17.14 7.52 -9.65
C ASP A 17 16.57 8.62 -8.76
N ILE A 18 15.53 8.34 -7.97
CA ILE A 18 14.92 9.35 -7.09
C ILE A 18 15.58 9.38 -5.72
N GLU A 19 15.62 10.57 -5.14
CA GLU A 19 16.08 10.78 -3.77
C GLU A 19 14.88 10.78 -2.82
N GLY A 20 15.12 10.44 -1.56
CA GLY A 20 14.13 10.58 -0.51
C GLY A 20 13.37 9.31 -0.17
N ILE A 21 13.71 8.16 -0.75
CA ILE A 21 13.17 6.87 -0.30
C ILE A 21 13.78 6.53 1.06
N ASP A 22 12.94 6.11 2.01
CA ASP A 22 13.38 5.74 3.35
C ASP A 22 13.98 4.33 3.38
N VAL A 23 15.17 4.22 2.81
CA VAL A 23 15.89 2.95 2.67
C VAL A 23 16.04 2.22 4.00
N GLU A 24 16.24 2.96 5.09
CA GLU A 24 16.42 2.39 6.42
C GLU A 24 15.20 1.56 6.86
N VAL A 25 14.00 2.06 6.61
CA VAL A 25 12.76 1.34 6.93
C VAL A 25 12.63 0.06 6.11
N TYR A 26 12.95 0.12 4.82
CA TYR A 26 12.95 -1.09 3.98
C TYR A 26 13.93 -2.13 4.50
N GLN A 27 15.14 -1.71 4.85
CA GLN A 27 16.15 -2.62 5.39
C GLN A 27 15.73 -3.25 6.72
N ARG A 28 15.05 -2.48 7.57
CA ARG A 28 14.55 -2.98 8.86
C ARG A 28 13.59 -4.16 8.70
N PHE A 29 12.78 -4.15 7.65
CA PHE A 29 11.80 -5.20 7.38
C PHE A 29 12.27 -6.18 6.30
N GLU A 30 13.55 -6.15 5.95
CA GLU A 30 14.13 -7.03 4.92
C GLU A 30 13.40 -6.92 3.58
N ARG A 31 13.03 -5.68 3.20
CA ARG A 31 12.39 -5.36 1.92
C ARG A 31 13.34 -4.63 1.01
N ASP A 32 13.15 -4.83 -0.30
CA ASP A 32 13.94 -4.16 -1.33
C ASP A 32 13.38 -2.74 -1.56
N PRO A 33 14.16 -1.67 -1.32
CA PRO A 33 13.69 -0.30 -1.53
C PRO A 33 13.45 0.05 -3.01
N LEU A 34 13.90 -0.77 -3.94
CA LEU A 34 13.64 -0.57 -5.37
C LEU A 34 12.34 -1.22 -5.81
N GLU A 35 11.75 -2.10 -5.00
CA GLU A 35 10.52 -2.77 -5.34
C GLU A 35 9.30 -1.92 -4.96
N PRO A 36 8.41 -1.60 -5.93
CA PRO A 36 7.25 -0.78 -5.64
C PRO A 36 6.20 -1.52 -4.83
N ILE A 37 5.51 -0.79 -3.96
CA ILE A 37 4.30 -1.27 -3.30
C ILE A 37 3.15 -0.91 -4.24
N ILE A 38 2.75 -1.85 -5.07
CA ILE A 38 1.72 -1.65 -6.07
C ILE A 38 0.33 -1.70 -5.44
N GLY A 39 -0.66 -1.24 -6.19
CA GLY A 39 -2.04 -1.31 -5.76
C GLY A 39 -2.57 -2.73 -5.67
N LEU A 40 -3.67 -2.87 -4.94
CA LEU A 40 -4.43 -4.10 -4.83
C LEU A 40 -5.80 -3.89 -5.47
N GLY A 41 -6.31 -4.90 -6.13
CA GLY A 41 -7.64 -4.85 -6.70
C GLY A 41 -7.81 -5.72 -7.93
N LYS A 42 -9.05 -5.73 -8.42
CA LYS A 42 -9.48 -6.50 -9.59
C LYS A 42 -10.14 -5.56 -10.59
N PRO A 43 -10.11 -5.88 -11.91
CA PRO A 43 -10.63 -4.98 -12.94
C PRO A 43 -12.11 -4.61 -12.82
N ASN A 44 -12.92 -5.47 -12.20
CA ASN A 44 -14.36 -5.27 -12.08
C ASN A 44 -14.81 -4.52 -10.82
N GLN A 45 -13.89 -4.11 -9.98
CA GLN A 45 -14.21 -3.35 -8.78
C GLN A 45 -14.52 -1.90 -9.12
N ARG A 46 -15.60 -1.37 -8.49
CA ARG A 46 -16.12 -0.04 -8.82
C ARG A 46 -15.69 1.05 -7.85
N ILE A 47 -15.26 0.67 -6.65
CA ILE A 47 -14.88 1.61 -5.62
C ILE A 47 -13.42 1.41 -5.30
N GLY A 48 -12.69 2.51 -5.27
CA GLY A 48 -11.27 2.47 -4.94
C GLY A 48 -10.88 3.58 -3.98
N PHE A 49 -9.77 3.36 -3.31
CA PHE A 49 -9.18 4.30 -2.37
C PHE A 49 -7.79 4.69 -2.87
N PHE A 50 -7.57 5.99 -2.97
CA PHE A 50 -6.31 6.56 -3.45
C PHE A 50 -5.62 7.29 -2.30
N GLY A 51 -4.37 6.92 -2.05
CA GLY A 51 -3.52 7.59 -1.09
C GLY A 51 -2.35 8.28 -1.77
N ARG A 52 -1.48 8.91 -0.99
CA ARG A 52 -0.30 9.60 -1.48
C ARG A 52 0.89 8.65 -1.60
N ASP A 53 1.29 8.06 -0.50
CA ASP A 53 2.47 7.19 -0.40
C ASP A 53 2.31 6.17 0.74
N PRO A 54 3.07 5.07 0.69
CA PRO A 54 3.05 4.07 1.76
C PRO A 54 3.78 4.56 3.00
N GLY A 55 3.34 4.09 4.16
CA GLY A 55 4.01 4.27 5.43
C GLY A 55 4.84 3.06 5.83
N ARG A 56 5.32 3.08 7.07
CA ARG A 56 6.14 2.00 7.62
C ARG A 56 5.44 0.63 7.59
N ASP A 57 4.17 0.59 7.98
CA ASP A 57 3.42 -0.67 8.01
C ASP A 57 3.16 -1.20 6.60
N GLU A 58 2.96 -0.32 5.63
CA GLU A 58 2.82 -0.69 4.24
C GLU A 58 4.12 -1.32 3.70
N VAL A 59 5.28 -0.78 4.06
CA VAL A 59 6.56 -1.38 3.73
C VAL A 59 6.69 -2.75 4.36
N ARG A 60 6.36 -2.86 5.64
CA ARG A 60 6.45 -4.12 6.40
C ARG A 60 5.65 -5.24 5.74
N HIS A 61 4.44 -4.96 5.30
CA HIS A 61 3.55 -5.95 4.71
C HIS A 61 3.62 -6.02 3.18
N GLY A 62 4.19 -5.02 2.53
CA GLY A 62 4.23 -4.93 1.07
C GLY A 62 2.87 -4.65 0.44
N GLU A 63 1.95 -4.04 1.18
CA GLU A 63 0.57 -3.78 0.75
C GLU A 63 0.17 -2.33 1.07
N PRO A 64 -0.69 -1.69 0.22
CA PRO A 64 -1.19 -0.35 0.50
C PRO A 64 -2.28 -0.36 1.57
N PHE A 65 -2.44 0.77 2.27
CA PHE A 65 -3.53 1.01 3.21
C PHE A 65 -3.67 -0.04 4.31
N ILE A 66 -2.55 -0.41 4.93
CA ILE A 66 -2.53 -1.45 5.96
C ILE A 66 -2.13 -0.92 7.34
N GLY A 67 -1.58 0.30 7.39
CA GLY A 67 -1.20 0.97 8.63
C GLY A 67 -2.38 1.63 9.32
N ALA A 68 -2.11 2.53 10.30
CA ALA A 68 -3.13 3.13 11.14
C ALA A 68 -4.26 3.79 10.36
N GLY A 69 -3.94 4.60 9.35
CA GLY A 69 -4.95 5.26 8.51
C GLY A 69 -5.76 4.27 7.69
N GLY A 70 -5.09 3.30 7.09
CA GLY A 70 -5.74 2.26 6.31
C GLY A 70 -6.65 1.37 7.15
N GLN A 71 -6.23 1.06 8.38
CA GLN A 71 -7.04 0.28 9.31
C GLN A 71 -8.31 1.01 9.71
N LEU A 72 -8.27 2.34 9.88
CA LEU A 72 -9.47 3.14 10.15
C LEU A 72 -10.48 3.05 9.01
N VAL A 73 -10.02 3.15 7.78
CA VAL A 73 -10.89 3.03 6.61
C VAL A 73 -11.48 1.63 6.52
N ARG A 74 -10.66 0.60 6.68
CA ARG A 74 -11.10 -0.81 6.60
C ARG A 74 -12.09 -1.15 7.69
N LYS A 75 -11.88 -0.63 8.91
CA LYS A 75 -12.81 -0.79 10.02
C LYS A 75 -14.16 -0.17 9.72
N ALA A 76 -14.18 1.05 9.21
CA ALA A 76 -15.43 1.72 8.84
C ALA A 76 -16.18 0.95 7.74
N LEU A 77 -15.48 0.45 6.74
CA LEU A 77 -16.07 -0.36 5.69
C LEU A 77 -16.64 -1.68 6.22
N TYR A 78 -15.91 -2.34 7.09
CA TYR A 78 -16.35 -3.59 7.71
C TYR A 78 -17.62 -3.40 8.50
N GLU A 79 -17.66 -2.39 9.39
CA GLU A 79 -18.82 -2.07 10.21
C GLU A 79 -20.04 -1.70 9.36
N HIS A 80 -19.81 -0.99 8.26
CA HIS A 80 -20.90 -0.63 7.33
C HIS A 80 -21.46 -1.85 6.60
N LEU A 81 -20.59 -2.73 6.12
CA LEU A 81 -21.00 -3.89 5.30
C LEU A 81 -21.61 -5.03 6.14
N TYR A 82 -21.13 -5.23 7.37
CA TYR A 82 -21.50 -6.39 8.17
C TYR A 82 -22.27 -6.04 9.44
N ASP A 83 -22.45 -4.76 9.75
CA ASP A 83 -23.15 -4.26 10.94
C ASP A 83 -22.63 -4.85 12.25
N GLU A 84 -21.30 -5.04 12.31
CA GLU A 84 -20.61 -5.52 13.51
C GLU A 84 -19.18 -4.98 13.52
N LYS A 85 -18.50 -5.06 14.68
CA LYS A 85 -17.14 -4.58 14.82
C LYS A 85 -16.17 -5.49 14.07
N MET A 86 -15.16 -4.88 13.42
CA MET A 86 -14.08 -5.62 12.78
C MET A 86 -13.26 -6.38 13.85
N PRO A 87 -13.23 -7.72 13.83
CA PRO A 87 -12.66 -8.49 14.92
C PRO A 87 -11.13 -8.49 14.96
N ASP A 88 -10.44 -8.44 13.81
CA ASP A 88 -8.99 -8.59 13.75
C ASP A 88 -8.40 -8.06 12.45
N PHE A 89 -7.08 -8.20 12.35
CA PHE A 89 -6.32 -7.77 11.16
C PHE A 89 -6.70 -8.56 9.91
N GLU A 90 -6.94 -9.86 10.04
CA GLU A 90 -7.33 -10.68 8.89
C GLU A 90 -8.67 -10.23 8.32
N ALA A 91 -9.62 -9.84 9.18
CA ALA A 91 -10.88 -9.26 8.73
C ALA A 91 -10.67 -7.94 7.97
N SER A 92 -9.69 -7.13 8.37
CA SER A 92 -9.35 -5.91 7.65
C SER A 92 -8.83 -6.18 6.24
N ARG A 93 -8.07 -7.24 6.07
CA ARG A 93 -7.59 -7.66 4.75
C ARG A 93 -8.72 -8.22 3.90
N ALA A 94 -9.57 -9.05 4.50
CA ALA A 94 -10.71 -9.66 3.81
C ALA A 94 -11.71 -8.62 3.29
N VAL A 95 -12.07 -7.63 4.11
CA VAL A 95 -12.98 -6.57 3.66
C VAL A 95 -12.37 -5.73 2.53
N GLY A 96 -11.07 -5.56 2.57
CA GLY A 96 -10.33 -4.84 1.52
C GLY A 96 -10.44 -5.47 0.15
N GLU A 97 -10.72 -6.76 0.06
CA GLU A 97 -10.83 -7.47 -1.23
C GLU A 97 -12.04 -7.03 -2.07
N HIS A 98 -12.99 -6.32 -1.47
CA HIS A 98 -14.13 -5.76 -2.19
C HIS A 98 -13.80 -4.47 -2.95
N PHE A 99 -12.62 -3.89 -2.72
CA PHE A 99 -12.23 -2.58 -3.22
C PHE A 99 -10.85 -2.62 -3.85
N PHE A 100 -10.51 -1.59 -4.63
CA PHE A 100 -9.13 -1.43 -5.06
C PHE A 100 -8.44 -0.31 -4.26
N TRP A 101 -7.14 -0.46 -4.08
CA TRP A 101 -6.32 0.42 -3.24
C TRP A 101 -5.04 0.76 -3.97
N ILE A 102 -4.71 2.03 -4.04
CA ILE A 102 -3.48 2.46 -4.71
C ILE A 102 -2.97 3.77 -4.11
N ASN A 103 -1.67 3.92 -4.06
CA ASN A 103 -1.03 5.19 -3.74
C ASN A 103 -0.50 5.84 -5.02
N THR A 104 -0.46 7.16 -5.03
CA THR A 104 0.11 7.93 -6.14
C THR A 104 1.58 7.61 -6.31
N VAL A 105 2.32 7.48 -5.20
CA VAL A 105 3.73 7.12 -5.18
C VAL A 105 3.89 5.76 -4.51
N PRO A 106 4.53 4.79 -5.18
CA PRO A 106 4.63 3.41 -4.65
C PRO A 106 5.81 3.18 -3.70
N TYR A 107 6.46 4.23 -3.21
CA TYR A 107 7.61 4.15 -2.31
C TYR A 107 7.42 5.03 -1.08
N LYS A 108 7.96 4.57 0.05
CA LYS A 108 7.89 5.34 1.29
C LYS A 108 8.97 6.42 1.31
N PRO A 109 8.58 7.70 1.47
CA PRO A 109 9.55 8.79 1.62
C PRO A 109 10.09 8.87 3.04
N VAL A 110 11.26 9.51 3.20
CA VAL A 110 11.85 9.77 4.53
C VAL A 110 10.99 10.75 5.33
N SER A 111 10.25 11.63 4.65
CA SER A 111 9.32 12.56 5.28
C SER A 111 8.25 12.98 4.30
N ASN A 112 7.17 13.59 4.83
CA ASN A 112 6.07 14.12 4.00
C ASN A 112 6.51 15.22 3.03
N LYS A 113 7.71 15.77 3.21
CA LYS A 113 8.24 16.88 2.41
C LYS A 113 9.30 16.43 1.42
N ALA A 114 9.58 15.14 1.32
CA ALA A 114 10.62 14.62 0.44
C ALA A 114 10.30 14.82 -1.04
N TRP A 115 9.03 14.83 -1.39
CA TRP A 115 8.57 14.95 -2.78
C TRP A 115 7.48 16.00 -2.97
#